data_adb032989a63cd94a336ec80a783ca41
#
_entry.id   adb032989a63cd94a336ec80a783ca41
#
_cell.length_a   1.000
_cell.length_b   1.000
_cell.length_c   1.000
_cell.angle_alpha   90.00
_cell.angle_beta   90.00
_cell.angle_gamma   90.00
#
_symmetry.space_group_name_H-M   'P 1'
#
loop_
_entity.id
_entity.type
_entity.pdbx_description
1 polymer ?
#
loop_
_entity_poly.entity_id
_entity_poly.type
_entity_poly.pdbx_seq_one_letter_code
_entity_poly.pdbx_strand_id
1 'polypeptide(L)'
;MRYFILLVLACGGVAACGNPLGLHAYSPNQTDTVSLYALSGTPISLPSGFSIAARHTVRTELASAFDFAFDIDTAGRALLLPTGTLKLGKHSGLQISAQPFDSIKIAPTSNYNLDSALVVNDSSVVIAYSNLSVCGASLGVPYPYYAKLHVLTIDTTSTPNGRRIDFEILTDLNCGYRGLEPGVPRR
;
A
#
# COMPACT_ATOMS: atom_id res chain seq x y z
N MET A 1 27.95 37.99 -55.97
CA MET A 1 26.73 37.84 -55.19
C MET A 1 26.62 36.36 -54.80
N ARG A 2 26.91 36.05 -53.53
CA ARG A 2 26.89 34.65 -53.00
C ARG A 2 25.70 34.59 -52.04
N TYR A 3 24.69 33.82 -52.38
CA TYR A 3 23.55 33.53 -51.51
C TYR A 3 23.94 32.41 -50.54
N PHE A 4 24.08 32.72 -49.28
CA PHE A 4 24.17 31.78 -48.19
C PHE A 4 22.75 31.29 -47.86
N ILE A 5 22.48 30.05 -48.24
CA ILE A 5 21.26 29.36 -47.80
C ILE A 5 21.54 28.78 -46.40
N LEU A 6 21.03 29.44 -45.38
CA LEU A 6 21.01 28.91 -44.00
C LEU A 6 19.90 27.89 -43.91
N LEU A 7 20.30 26.62 -43.96
CA LEU A 7 19.41 25.51 -43.67
C LEU A 7 19.29 25.37 -42.15
N VAL A 8 18.24 25.93 -41.59
CA VAL A 8 17.89 25.73 -40.18
C VAL A 8 17.25 24.35 -40.06
N LEU A 9 18.03 23.38 -39.61
CA LEU A 9 17.54 22.06 -39.22
C LEU A 9 16.82 22.23 -37.90
N ALA A 10 15.49 22.39 -37.96
CA ALA A 10 14.63 22.29 -36.79
C ALA A 10 14.61 20.82 -36.32
N CYS A 11 15.52 20.45 -35.43
CA CYS A 11 15.43 19.22 -34.67
C CYS A 11 14.23 19.33 -33.70
N GLY A 12 13.06 19.01 -34.21
CA GLY A 12 11.88 18.75 -33.38
C GLY A 12 12.16 17.50 -32.54
N GLY A 13 12.74 17.71 -31.37
CA GLY A 13 12.85 16.68 -30.36
C GLY A 13 11.45 16.31 -29.90
N VAL A 14 10.87 15.29 -30.49
CA VAL A 14 9.75 14.57 -29.89
C VAL A 14 10.30 13.96 -28.62
N ALA A 15 10.13 14.68 -27.52
CA ALA A 15 10.29 14.10 -26.20
C ALA A 15 9.21 13.02 -26.06
N ALA A 16 9.53 11.83 -26.57
CA ALA A 16 8.79 10.62 -26.25
C ALA A 16 9.03 10.36 -24.77
N CYS A 17 8.24 11.01 -23.93
CA CYS A 17 8.14 10.71 -22.50
C CYS A 17 7.42 9.36 -22.31
N GLY A 18 7.76 8.37 -23.10
CA GLY A 18 7.47 6.98 -22.86
C GLY A 18 8.66 6.36 -22.16
N ASN A 19 8.50 5.92 -20.93
CA ASN A 19 9.50 5.09 -20.27
C ASN A 19 9.41 3.68 -20.88
N PRO A 20 10.23 3.31 -21.90
CA PRO A 20 10.11 2.03 -22.61
C PRO A 20 10.42 0.82 -21.71
N LEU A 21 11.04 1.07 -20.55
CA LEU A 21 11.29 0.09 -19.49
C LEU A 21 10.32 0.30 -18.32
N GLY A 22 9.34 1.19 -18.42
CA GLY A 22 8.36 1.45 -17.38
C GLY A 22 7.48 0.23 -17.15
N LEU A 23 7.23 -0.04 -15.89
CA LEU A 23 6.25 -1.03 -15.47
C LEU A 23 4.86 -0.62 -15.97
N HIS A 24 4.12 -1.58 -16.47
CA HIS A 24 2.76 -1.38 -16.98
C HIS A 24 1.75 -2.00 -16.05
N ALA A 25 0.62 -1.32 -15.86
CA ALA A 25 -0.51 -1.92 -15.20
C ALA A 25 -1.26 -2.83 -16.19
N TYR A 26 -1.54 -4.06 -15.78
CA TYR A 26 -2.30 -5.04 -16.53
C TYR A 26 -3.61 -5.40 -15.84
N SER A 27 -3.61 -5.35 -14.51
CA SER A 27 -4.74 -5.73 -13.68
C SER A 27 -5.45 -4.49 -13.14
N PRO A 28 -6.78 -4.51 -13.06
CA PRO A 28 -7.51 -3.43 -12.43
C PRO A 28 -7.27 -3.42 -10.91
N ASN A 29 -7.07 -2.23 -10.38
CA ASN A 29 -7.09 -2.00 -8.96
C ASN A 29 -8.51 -2.24 -8.42
N GLN A 30 -8.60 -2.87 -7.26
CA GLN A 30 -9.88 -3.19 -6.62
C GLN A 30 -9.94 -2.54 -5.25
N THR A 31 -11.15 -2.08 -4.91
CA THR A 31 -11.45 -1.52 -3.59
C THR A 31 -12.35 -2.48 -2.84
N ASP A 32 -11.95 -2.83 -1.62
CA ASP A 32 -12.67 -3.72 -0.72
C ASP A 32 -12.86 -3.04 0.63
N THR A 33 -13.90 -3.45 1.37
CA THR A 33 -14.07 -3.07 2.78
C THR A 33 -13.65 -4.23 3.66
N VAL A 34 -12.81 -3.95 4.64
CA VAL A 34 -12.10 -4.95 5.43
C VAL A 34 -12.21 -4.63 6.92
N SER A 35 -12.32 -5.67 7.74
CA SER A 35 -12.24 -5.57 9.21
C SER A 35 -11.04 -6.37 9.71
N LEU A 36 -10.23 -5.75 10.59
CA LEU A 36 -9.19 -6.42 11.36
C LEU A 36 -9.46 -6.29 12.85
N TYR A 37 -9.13 -7.32 13.59
CA TYR A 37 -9.23 -7.35 15.04
C TYR A 37 -7.85 -7.14 15.67
N ALA A 38 -7.81 -6.52 16.84
CA ALA A 38 -6.55 -6.26 17.51
C ALA A 38 -5.82 -7.57 17.86
N LEU A 39 -4.49 -7.57 17.72
CA LEU A 39 -3.64 -8.70 18.16
C LEU A 39 -3.82 -8.96 19.66
N SER A 40 -4.01 -7.89 20.43
CA SER A 40 -4.16 -7.96 21.89
C SER A 40 -5.61 -7.87 22.30
N GLY A 41 -6.04 -8.81 23.20
CA GLY A 41 -7.38 -8.74 23.82
C GLY A 41 -8.53 -9.21 22.94
N THR A 42 -8.25 -9.86 21.80
CA THR A 42 -9.25 -10.53 20.97
C THR A 42 -8.95 -12.03 20.84
N PRO A 43 -9.94 -12.86 20.49
CA PRO A 43 -9.69 -14.27 20.21
C PRO A 43 -8.69 -14.45 19.06
N ILE A 44 -7.73 -15.34 19.23
CA ILE A 44 -6.70 -15.65 18.22
C ILE A 44 -7.29 -16.19 16.90
N SER A 45 -8.54 -16.66 16.93
CA SER A 45 -9.25 -17.10 15.74
C SER A 45 -9.72 -15.95 14.82
N LEU A 46 -9.67 -14.71 15.29
CA LEU A 46 -10.04 -13.54 14.50
C LEU A 46 -8.86 -13.02 13.68
N PRO A 47 -9.10 -12.55 12.46
CA PRO A 47 -8.02 -12.06 11.59
C PRO A 47 -7.49 -10.72 12.10
N SER A 48 -6.19 -10.63 12.31
CA SER A 48 -5.52 -9.43 12.79
C SER A 48 -4.56 -8.84 11.75
N GLY A 49 -4.27 -9.55 10.67
CA GLY A 49 -3.37 -9.12 9.61
C GLY A 49 -4.07 -8.99 8.26
N PHE A 50 -3.43 -8.26 7.34
CA PHE A 50 -3.86 -8.12 5.95
C PHE A 50 -2.72 -8.45 4.99
N SER A 51 -3.03 -9.23 3.97
CA SER A 51 -2.14 -9.50 2.84
C SER A 51 -2.58 -8.71 1.61
N ILE A 52 -1.75 -7.77 1.17
CA ILE A 52 -2.00 -6.96 -0.04
C ILE A 52 -2.03 -7.88 -1.26
N ALA A 53 -1.07 -8.79 -1.36
CA ALA A 53 -0.97 -9.73 -2.48
C ALA A 53 -2.18 -10.65 -2.61
N ALA A 54 -2.70 -11.12 -1.49
CA ALA A 54 -3.85 -12.03 -1.46
C ALA A 54 -5.19 -11.28 -1.39
N ARG A 55 -5.19 -9.96 -1.13
CA ARG A 55 -6.38 -9.11 -0.96
C ARG A 55 -7.36 -9.63 0.10
N HIS A 56 -6.84 -10.18 1.18
CA HIS A 56 -7.70 -10.68 2.25
C HIS A 56 -7.06 -10.55 3.62
N THR A 57 -7.90 -10.64 4.62
CA THR A 57 -7.49 -10.71 6.01
C THR A 57 -6.88 -12.07 6.34
N VAL A 58 -5.91 -12.08 7.24
CA VAL A 58 -5.24 -13.31 7.66
C VAL A 58 -5.19 -13.40 9.18
N ARG A 59 -5.24 -14.63 9.68
CA ARG A 59 -4.94 -14.94 11.06
C ARG A 59 -3.42 -15.00 11.21
N THR A 60 -2.86 -14.08 11.98
CA THR A 60 -1.41 -13.89 12.05
C THR A 60 -0.65 -15.08 12.65
N GLU A 61 -1.31 -15.92 13.44
CA GLU A 61 -0.70 -17.14 13.99
C GLU A 61 -0.63 -18.30 12.97
N LEU A 62 -1.42 -18.24 11.90
CA LEU A 62 -1.43 -19.27 10.85
C LEU A 62 -0.71 -18.84 9.58
N ALA A 63 -0.55 -17.53 9.38
CA ALA A 63 -0.01 -16.99 8.15
C ALA A 63 1.40 -16.45 8.36
N SER A 64 2.34 -16.94 7.56
CA SER A 64 3.70 -16.38 7.49
C SER A 64 3.81 -15.16 6.56
N ALA A 65 2.75 -14.87 5.79
CA ALA A 65 2.75 -13.83 4.76
C ALA A 65 1.57 -12.89 4.93
N PHE A 66 1.79 -11.81 5.65
CA PHE A 66 0.92 -10.63 5.67
C PHE A 66 1.80 -9.37 5.61
N ASP A 67 1.21 -8.24 5.27
CA ASP A 67 1.96 -7.01 5.06
C ASP A 67 1.84 -6.05 6.24
N PHE A 68 0.71 -6.06 6.92
CA PHE A 68 0.53 -5.31 8.17
C PHE A 68 -0.49 -5.99 9.07
N ALA A 69 -0.42 -5.69 10.35
CA ALA A 69 -1.40 -6.13 11.35
C ALA A 69 -1.99 -4.93 12.09
N PHE A 70 -3.06 -5.19 12.83
CA PHE A 70 -3.75 -4.20 13.65
C PHE A 70 -3.63 -4.56 15.13
N ASP A 71 -3.43 -3.55 15.98
CA ASP A 71 -3.52 -3.70 17.43
C ASP A 71 -4.07 -2.42 18.08
N ILE A 72 -4.49 -2.55 19.34
CA ILE A 72 -4.84 -1.44 20.20
C ILE A 72 -3.95 -1.54 21.44
N ASP A 73 -3.15 -0.52 21.67
CA ASP A 73 -2.21 -0.50 22.79
C ASP A 73 -2.90 -0.30 24.16
N THR A 74 -2.10 -0.34 25.22
CA THR A 74 -2.59 -0.17 26.60
C THR A 74 -3.11 1.25 26.88
N ALA A 75 -2.78 2.22 26.05
CA ALA A 75 -3.31 3.59 26.11
C ALA A 75 -4.60 3.76 25.28
N GLY A 76 -5.10 2.69 24.66
CA GLY A 76 -6.30 2.71 23.81
C GLY A 76 -6.07 3.28 22.41
N ARG A 77 -4.81 3.45 21.98
CA ARG A 77 -4.52 3.95 20.63
C ARG A 77 -4.54 2.82 19.62
N ALA A 78 -5.19 3.07 18.49
CA ALA A 78 -5.21 2.14 17.36
C ALA A 78 -3.92 2.21 16.57
N LEU A 79 -3.34 1.06 16.28
CA LEU A 79 -2.03 0.92 15.67
C LEU A 79 -2.08 0.02 14.44
N LEU A 80 -1.54 0.49 13.33
CA LEU A 80 -1.16 -0.36 12.21
C LEU A 80 0.33 -0.70 12.32
N LEU A 81 0.64 -1.99 12.24
CA LEU A 81 1.95 -2.56 12.52
C LEU A 81 2.55 -3.15 11.24
N PRO A 82 3.57 -2.53 10.63
CA PRO A 82 4.32 -3.18 9.55
C PRO A 82 5.11 -4.38 10.10
N THR A 83 5.55 -5.26 9.23
CA THR A 83 6.23 -6.52 9.63
C THR A 83 7.46 -6.32 10.50
N GLY A 84 8.19 -5.22 10.31
CA GLY A 84 9.37 -4.90 11.13
C GLY A 84 9.04 -4.63 12.60
N THR A 85 7.89 -4.02 12.90
CA THR A 85 7.41 -3.80 14.28
C THR A 85 7.18 -5.15 14.99
N LEU A 86 6.74 -6.14 14.26
CA LEU A 86 6.49 -7.49 14.76
C LEU A 86 7.74 -8.40 14.74
N LYS A 87 8.91 -7.84 14.43
CA LYS A 87 10.21 -8.54 14.32
C LYS A 87 10.21 -9.65 13.24
N LEU A 88 9.35 -9.51 12.23
CA LEU A 88 9.27 -10.43 11.08
C LEU A 88 10.12 -9.95 9.88
N GLY A 89 11.00 -8.96 10.09
CA GLY A 89 11.79 -8.32 9.05
C GLY A 89 11.12 -7.05 8.49
N LYS A 90 11.92 -6.15 7.93
CA LYS A 90 11.46 -4.85 7.38
C LYS A 90 11.05 -5.00 5.91
N HIS A 91 10.05 -5.81 5.66
CA HIS A 91 9.67 -6.22 4.31
C HIS A 91 8.49 -5.41 3.74
N SER A 92 7.60 -4.94 4.60
CA SER A 92 6.46 -4.10 4.25
C SER A 92 6.62 -2.70 4.84
N GLY A 93 5.85 -1.74 4.34
CA GLY A 93 5.92 -0.38 4.85
C GLY A 93 4.57 0.32 4.84
N LEU A 94 4.39 1.22 5.81
CA LEU A 94 3.19 2.02 6.00
C LEU A 94 3.55 3.50 6.06
N GLN A 95 2.73 4.34 5.44
CA GLN A 95 2.89 5.80 5.48
C GLN A 95 1.54 6.48 5.64
N ILE A 96 1.40 7.33 6.65
CA ILE A 96 0.19 8.15 6.78
C ILE A 96 0.20 9.25 5.70
N SER A 97 -0.98 9.52 5.14
CA SER A 97 -1.17 10.57 4.14
C SER A 97 -2.03 11.69 4.70
N ALA A 98 -1.64 12.92 4.42
CA ALA A 98 -2.49 14.09 4.66
C ALA A 98 -3.50 14.33 3.52
N GLN A 99 -3.37 13.60 2.40
CA GLN A 99 -4.28 13.72 1.27
C GLN A 99 -5.52 12.84 1.47
N PRO A 100 -6.70 13.26 1.02
CA PRO A 100 -7.89 12.42 0.98
C PRO A 100 -7.64 11.17 0.13
N PHE A 101 -8.32 10.07 0.48
CA PHE A 101 -8.17 8.77 -0.17
C PHE A 101 -8.31 8.84 -1.70
N ASP A 102 -9.35 9.53 -2.21
CA ASP A 102 -9.59 9.65 -3.65
C ASP A 102 -8.58 10.53 -4.39
N SER A 103 -7.87 11.39 -3.67
CA SER A 103 -6.87 12.28 -4.26
C SER A 103 -5.51 11.61 -4.47
N ILE A 104 -5.26 10.47 -3.81
CA ILE A 104 -4.01 9.73 -3.94
C ILE A 104 -4.06 8.88 -5.20
N LYS A 105 -3.31 9.30 -6.23
CA LYS A 105 -3.23 8.60 -7.52
C LYS A 105 -1.97 7.76 -7.69
N ILE A 106 -0.91 8.10 -6.97
CA ILE A 106 0.39 7.44 -7.08
C ILE A 106 0.97 7.25 -5.69
N ALA A 107 1.42 6.04 -5.39
CA ALA A 107 2.13 5.74 -4.15
C ALA A 107 3.49 6.45 -4.09
N PRO A 108 3.91 6.98 -2.94
CA PRO A 108 5.24 7.54 -2.73
C PRO A 108 6.36 6.54 -3.00
N THR A 109 7.56 7.04 -3.26
CA THR A 109 8.75 6.20 -3.46
C THR A 109 9.53 5.92 -2.18
N SER A 110 9.28 6.70 -1.12
CA SER A 110 10.08 6.69 0.11
C SER A 110 9.27 7.15 1.32
N ASN A 111 9.93 7.19 2.49
CA ASN A 111 9.38 7.64 3.76
C ASN A 111 8.32 6.70 4.36
N TYR A 112 8.39 5.42 4.03
CA TYR A 112 7.57 4.42 4.67
C TYR A 112 8.14 4.00 6.02
N ASN A 113 7.28 3.85 6.99
CA ASN A 113 7.56 3.26 8.28
C ASN A 113 7.66 1.74 8.12
N LEU A 114 8.82 1.16 8.45
CA LEU A 114 9.08 -0.27 8.25
C LEU A 114 9.07 -1.06 9.57
N ASP A 115 9.35 -0.39 10.68
CA ASP A 115 9.64 -1.02 11.98
C ASP A 115 9.04 -0.29 13.19
N SER A 116 8.23 0.72 12.94
CA SER A 116 7.52 1.45 13.99
C SER A 116 6.02 1.37 13.77
N ALA A 117 5.26 1.25 14.85
CA ALA A 117 3.80 1.29 14.80
C ALA A 117 3.29 2.65 14.29
N LEU A 118 2.29 2.62 13.44
CA LEU A 118 1.62 3.81 12.92
C LEU A 118 0.31 4.03 13.69
N VAL A 119 0.23 5.11 14.45
CA VAL A 119 -1.01 5.48 15.13
C VAL A 119 -2.03 5.97 14.10
N VAL A 120 -3.23 5.42 14.14
CA VAL A 120 -4.34 5.81 13.26
C VAL A 120 -5.59 6.18 14.06
N ASN A 121 -6.42 7.00 13.46
CA ASN A 121 -7.72 7.41 13.99
C ASN A 121 -8.78 7.23 12.90
N ASP A 122 -10.04 7.43 13.24
CA ASP A 122 -11.11 7.52 12.25
C ASP A 122 -10.74 8.54 11.16
N SER A 123 -11.04 8.21 9.93
CA SER A 123 -10.69 8.99 8.73
C SER A 123 -9.20 9.08 8.39
N SER A 124 -8.31 8.39 9.11
CA SER A 124 -6.90 8.30 8.70
C SER A 124 -6.76 7.63 7.33
N VAL A 125 -5.88 8.21 6.49
CA VAL A 125 -5.53 7.62 5.20
C VAL A 125 -4.09 7.15 5.26
N VAL A 126 -3.86 5.89 4.86
CA VAL A 126 -2.54 5.25 4.92
C VAL A 126 -2.20 4.64 3.55
N ILE A 127 -0.97 4.80 3.14
CA ILE A 127 -0.43 4.14 1.95
C ILE A 127 0.48 3.01 2.44
N ALA A 128 0.34 1.84 1.82
CA ALA A 128 1.09 0.65 2.16
C ALA A 128 1.79 0.07 0.95
N TYR A 129 2.92 -0.61 1.18
CA TYR A 129 3.49 -1.53 0.21
C TYR A 129 3.74 -2.90 0.83
N SER A 130 3.65 -3.93 -0.03
CA SER A 130 3.79 -5.32 0.39
C SER A 130 5.24 -5.73 0.56
N ASN A 131 5.43 -6.91 1.13
CA ASN A 131 6.71 -7.60 1.14
C ASN A 131 7.28 -7.74 -0.29
N LEU A 132 8.53 -7.34 -0.47
CA LEU A 132 9.23 -7.37 -1.76
C LEU A 132 9.37 -8.77 -2.36
N SER A 133 9.35 -9.83 -1.53
CA SER A 133 9.47 -11.21 -2.00
C SER A 133 8.21 -11.74 -2.69
N VAL A 134 7.09 -11.05 -2.58
CA VAL A 134 5.80 -11.50 -3.10
C VAL A 134 5.67 -11.27 -4.59
N CYS A 135 6.26 -10.21 -5.08
CA CYS A 135 6.23 -9.82 -6.47
C CYS A 135 7.39 -10.45 -7.21
N GLY A 136 7.14 -11.54 -7.91
CA GLY A 136 8.16 -12.31 -8.63
C GLY A 136 8.95 -11.46 -9.62
N ALA A 137 10.26 -11.51 -9.50
CA ALA A 137 11.18 -10.74 -10.29
C ALA A 137 11.36 -11.34 -11.69
N SER A 138 10.79 -10.75 -12.68
CA SER A 138 11.11 -11.10 -14.08
C SER A 138 12.58 -10.86 -14.45
N LEU A 139 13.32 -10.10 -13.64
CA LEU A 139 14.72 -9.71 -13.88
C LEU A 139 15.60 -9.81 -12.62
N GLY A 140 15.21 -10.60 -11.62
CA GLY A 140 15.99 -10.77 -10.38
C GLY A 140 15.84 -9.61 -9.37
N VAL A 141 15.01 -8.61 -9.65
CA VAL A 141 14.73 -7.50 -8.74
C VAL A 141 13.33 -7.66 -8.17
N PRO A 142 13.18 -7.82 -6.86
CA PRO A 142 11.87 -7.92 -6.24
C PRO A 142 11.17 -6.54 -6.24
N TYR A 143 9.90 -6.52 -6.59
CA TYR A 143 9.06 -5.33 -6.56
C TYR A 143 7.88 -5.54 -5.61
N PRO A 144 7.42 -4.50 -4.91
CA PRO A 144 6.24 -4.59 -4.06
C PRO A 144 4.96 -4.42 -4.86
N TYR A 145 3.84 -4.84 -4.25
CA TYR A 145 2.51 -4.32 -4.55
C TYR A 145 2.23 -3.10 -3.67
N TYR A 146 1.31 -2.25 -4.12
CA TYR A 146 0.93 -1.05 -3.37
C TYR A 146 -0.55 -1.07 -3.02
N ALA A 147 -0.88 -0.39 -1.94
CA ALA A 147 -2.26 -0.18 -1.53
C ALA A 147 -2.42 1.21 -0.89
N LYS A 148 -3.65 1.72 -0.90
CA LYS A 148 -4.07 2.82 -0.05
C LYS A 148 -5.29 2.39 0.75
N LEU A 149 -5.38 2.77 1.99
CA LEU A 149 -6.51 2.47 2.86
C LEU A 149 -7.04 3.74 3.54
N HIS A 150 -8.33 3.76 3.79
CA HIS A 150 -9.02 4.81 4.53
C HIS A 150 -9.75 4.19 5.71
N VAL A 151 -9.39 4.60 6.92
CA VAL A 151 -10.01 4.11 8.15
C VAL A 151 -11.43 4.66 8.25
N LEU A 152 -12.41 3.78 8.31
CA LEU A 152 -13.82 4.12 8.39
C LEU A 152 -14.25 4.26 9.85
N THR A 153 -13.88 3.28 10.68
CA THR A 153 -14.23 3.30 12.11
C THR A 153 -13.26 2.43 12.92
N ILE A 154 -13.07 2.83 14.17
CA ILE A 154 -12.27 2.09 15.15
C ILE A 154 -13.15 1.84 16.39
N ASP A 155 -13.38 0.57 16.70
CA ASP A 155 -14.06 0.14 17.93
C ASP A 155 -13.00 -0.30 18.94
N THR A 156 -12.83 0.47 20.01
CA THR A 156 -11.90 0.17 21.11
C THR A 156 -12.54 -0.59 22.26
N THR A 157 -13.82 -0.94 22.16
CA THR A 157 -14.54 -1.63 23.25
C THR A 157 -14.03 -3.05 23.45
N SER A 158 -14.11 -3.55 24.69
CA SER A 158 -13.74 -4.93 25.02
C SER A 158 -14.89 -5.92 24.85
N THR A 159 -15.82 -5.66 23.94
CA THR A 159 -16.90 -6.59 23.58
C THR A 159 -16.38 -7.75 22.72
N PRO A 160 -17.12 -8.86 22.59
CA PRO A 160 -16.66 -9.99 21.74
C PRO A 160 -16.35 -9.64 20.29
N ASN A 161 -16.98 -8.59 19.74
CA ASN A 161 -16.74 -8.09 18.37
C ASN A 161 -16.06 -6.72 18.35
N GLY A 162 -15.61 -6.22 19.50
CA GLY A 162 -14.89 -4.96 19.63
C GLY A 162 -13.39 -5.12 19.36
N ARG A 163 -12.62 -4.09 19.70
CA ARG A 163 -11.18 -4.00 19.41
C ARG A 163 -10.90 -4.24 17.93
N ARG A 164 -11.63 -3.53 17.09
CA ARG A 164 -11.67 -3.73 15.62
C ARG A 164 -11.44 -2.41 14.91
N ILE A 165 -10.80 -2.51 13.76
CA ILE A 165 -10.72 -1.45 12.76
C ILE A 165 -11.45 -1.89 11.49
N ASP A 166 -12.29 -1.02 10.96
CA ASP A 166 -12.93 -1.17 9.65
C ASP A 166 -12.34 -0.12 8.70
N PHE A 167 -11.94 -0.52 7.52
CA PHE A 167 -11.36 0.37 6.51
C PHE A 167 -11.73 -0.06 5.11
N GLU A 168 -11.81 0.88 4.21
CA GLU A 168 -11.75 0.60 2.78
C GLU A 168 -10.30 0.56 2.31
N ILE A 169 -9.98 -0.35 1.39
CA ILE A 169 -8.63 -0.50 0.86
C ILE A 169 -8.67 -0.70 -0.65
N LEU A 170 -7.93 0.12 -1.38
CA LEU A 170 -7.64 -0.10 -2.78
C LEU A 170 -6.29 -0.77 -2.91
N THR A 171 -6.25 -1.93 -3.58
CA THR A 171 -5.02 -2.69 -3.82
C THR A 171 -4.63 -2.68 -5.29
N ASP A 172 -3.36 -2.41 -5.55
CA ASP A 172 -2.72 -2.53 -6.85
C ASP A 172 -1.81 -3.77 -6.86
N LEU A 173 -2.17 -4.76 -7.67
CA LEU A 173 -1.38 -5.98 -7.88
C LEU A 173 -0.53 -5.93 -9.16
N ASN A 174 -0.32 -4.75 -9.71
CA ASN A 174 0.64 -4.56 -10.80
C ASN A 174 2.04 -4.38 -10.22
N CYS A 175 2.85 -5.40 -10.36
CA CYS A 175 4.16 -5.55 -9.73
C CYS A 175 5.05 -4.30 -9.87
N GLY A 176 5.36 -3.62 -8.78
CA GLY A 176 6.18 -2.41 -8.75
C GLY A 176 5.52 -1.16 -9.36
N TYR A 177 4.33 -1.29 -9.93
CA TYR A 177 3.57 -0.15 -10.41
C TYR A 177 2.92 0.57 -9.21
N ARG A 178 2.94 1.90 -9.22
CA ARG A 178 2.53 2.70 -8.07
C ARG A 178 1.18 3.41 -8.24
N GLY A 179 0.45 3.10 -9.30
CA GLY A 179 -0.83 3.76 -9.59
C GLY A 179 -1.94 3.29 -8.65
N LEU A 180 -2.54 4.21 -7.91
CA LEU A 180 -3.59 3.96 -6.91
C LEU A 180 -4.94 4.55 -7.34
N GLU A 181 -5.21 4.59 -8.64
CA GLU A 181 -6.53 4.93 -9.19
C GLU A 181 -7.38 3.66 -9.34
N PRO A 182 -8.70 3.72 -9.15
CA PRO A 182 -9.59 2.58 -9.40
C PRO A 182 -9.54 2.11 -10.87
N GLY A 183 -9.75 0.82 -11.08
CA GLY A 183 -9.66 0.20 -12.42
C GLY A 183 -8.22 0.00 -12.87
N VAL A 184 -7.97 -0.12 -14.18
CA VAL A 184 -6.60 -0.22 -14.70
C VAL A 184 -5.98 1.18 -14.66
N PRO A 185 -4.99 1.42 -13.78
CA PRO A 185 -4.44 2.76 -13.61
C PRO A 185 -3.75 3.22 -14.90
N ARG A 186 -4.04 4.44 -15.29
CA ARG A 186 -3.44 5.09 -16.45
C ARG A 186 -2.19 5.85 -16.01
N ARG A 187 -1.19 5.90 -16.89
CA ARG A 187 0.03 6.71 -16.67
C ARG A 187 -0.27 8.19 -16.66
#